data_fa3acaf4f2f37cb955624835cfd8320a
#
_entry.id   fa3acaf4f2f37cb955624835cfd8320a
#
_cell.length_a   1.000
_cell.length_b   1.000
_cell.length_c   1.000
_cell.angle_alpha   90.00
_cell.angle_beta   90.00
_cell.angle_gamma   90.00
#
_symmetry.space_group_name_H-M   'P 1'
#
loop_
_entity.id
_entity.type
_entity.pdbx_description
1 polymer ?
#
loop_
_entity_poly.entity_id
_entity_poly.type
_entity_poly.pdbx_seq_one_letter_code
_entity_poly.pdbx_strand_id
1 'polypeptide(L)'
;EVANPTLLREKAQVHLDKETLVQKFLSNPQPARNYEMALPAREYQKAAAELFLTTNALLLADDLGTGKTVSAISALCDGRTLPALVVTMTSLPSQWEAQVNRFLPNLKTVILKKGTPYDLTKEVAKKYGCEPTFPDVVITNYHKLNGWAHTLSESGLHSVIYDEVQELRSGPDTKKYQAAELLSNSVSFRLGASATPISNYGGEFYHVLNVLFPDALGSHDEFLREWCKHTYGNKPKLVSPKDFREYLLSSGMMLQRTRKDIGRELPKLQRVDVPIEANLEVLNKVEDACMELARIILGEGEVKKGAKMLASEELSNKLRQATGISKAGTAAEFIRMLAESGEKILVFAWHRECYTILNSKLHDLKPVMYTGSETPKQKEASKKAFCEGDAQVMFMSLRSGAGLDGLQYACSTVVFVEYDWA
;
A
#
# COMPACT_ATOMS: atom_id res chain seq x y z
N GLU A 1 -8.37 -29.43 -32.25
CA GLU A 1 -9.69 -29.77 -31.65
C GLU A 1 -10.65 -28.61 -31.91
N VAL A 2 -11.71 -28.86 -32.67
CA VAL A 2 -12.72 -27.83 -32.96
C VAL A 2 -13.47 -27.56 -31.66
N ALA A 3 -13.28 -26.38 -31.08
CA ALA A 3 -14.01 -25.96 -29.91
C ALA A 3 -15.51 -26.07 -30.18
N ASN A 4 -16.27 -26.64 -29.22
CA ASN A 4 -17.71 -26.81 -29.34
C ASN A 4 -18.38 -25.44 -29.63
N PRO A 5 -18.98 -25.26 -30.83
CA PRO A 5 -19.52 -23.98 -31.27
C PRO A 5 -20.61 -23.41 -30.35
N THR A 6 -21.37 -24.32 -29.70
CA THR A 6 -22.41 -23.91 -28.74
C THR A 6 -21.79 -23.32 -27.48
N LEU A 7 -20.76 -23.93 -26.93
CA LEU A 7 -20.03 -23.42 -25.76
C LEU A 7 -19.34 -22.08 -26.06
N LEU A 8 -18.79 -21.91 -27.26
CA LEU A 8 -18.21 -20.64 -27.70
C LEU A 8 -19.26 -19.52 -27.75
N ARG A 9 -20.45 -19.82 -28.34
CA ARG A 9 -21.54 -18.84 -28.42
C ARG A 9 -22.06 -18.46 -27.02
N GLU A 10 -22.23 -19.41 -26.14
CA GLU A 10 -22.64 -19.16 -24.75
C GLU A 10 -21.60 -18.28 -24.01
N LYS A 11 -20.32 -18.60 -24.12
CA LYS A 11 -19.25 -17.78 -23.52
C LYS A 11 -19.18 -16.38 -24.11
N ALA A 12 -19.34 -16.26 -25.45
CA ALA A 12 -19.39 -14.97 -26.11
C ALA A 12 -20.59 -14.12 -25.66
N GLN A 13 -21.77 -14.75 -25.51
CA GLN A 13 -22.96 -14.04 -25.02
C GLN A 13 -22.77 -13.56 -23.58
N VAL A 14 -22.26 -14.40 -22.69
CA VAL A 14 -21.93 -14.00 -21.30
C VAL A 14 -20.95 -12.82 -21.27
N HIS A 15 -19.96 -12.82 -22.17
CA HIS A 15 -19.00 -11.72 -22.28
C HIS A 15 -19.68 -10.41 -22.75
N LEU A 16 -20.50 -10.46 -23.79
CA LEU A 16 -21.26 -9.32 -24.30
C LEU A 16 -22.25 -8.75 -23.30
N ASP A 17 -22.93 -9.62 -22.55
CA ASP A 17 -23.85 -9.22 -21.49
C ASP A 17 -23.10 -8.52 -20.35
N LYS A 18 -21.91 -9.01 -20.00
CA LYS A 18 -21.03 -8.39 -19.00
C LYS A 18 -20.53 -7.03 -19.48
N GLU A 19 -20.04 -6.91 -20.73
CA GLU A 19 -19.64 -5.64 -21.31
C GLU A 19 -20.80 -4.62 -21.28
N THR A 20 -21.99 -5.05 -21.67
CA THR A 20 -23.18 -4.19 -21.66
C THR A 20 -23.49 -3.69 -20.25
N LEU A 21 -23.41 -4.55 -19.24
CA LEU A 21 -23.59 -4.15 -17.84
C LEU A 21 -22.50 -3.16 -17.38
N VAL A 22 -21.25 -3.40 -17.76
CA VAL A 22 -20.14 -2.50 -17.44
C VAL A 22 -20.36 -1.14 -18.08
N GLN A 23 -20.68 -1.07 -19.38
CA GLN A 23 -20.92 0.19 -20.08
C GLN A 23 -22.13 0.95 -19.50
N LYS A 24 -23.20 0.24 -19.16
CA LYS A 24 -24.35 0.83 -18.48
C LYS A 24 -23.97 1.40 -17.13
N PHE A 25 -23.16 0.68 -16.36
CA PHE A 25 -22.67 1.15 -15.07
C PHE A 25 -21.74 2.36 -15.21
N LEU A 26 -20.79 2.33 -16.16
CA LEU A 26 -19.86 3.43 -16.37
C LEU A 26 -20.57 4.72 -16.84
N SER A 27 -21.67 4.60 -17.59
CA SER A 27 -22.49 5.74 -18.01
C SER A 27 -23.31 6.34 -16.86
N ASN A 28 -23.71 5.54 -15.87
CA ASN A 28 -24.47 5.96 -14.70
C ASN A 28 -24.07 5.12 -13.47
N PRO A 29 -23.01 5.51 -12.74
CA PRO A 29 -22.43 4.71 -11.65
C PRO A 29 -23.28 4.74 -10.38
N GLN A 30 -24.49 4.22 -10.46
CA GLN A 30 -25.38 4.04 -9.30
C GLN A 30 -25.36 2.58 -8.83
N PRO A 31 -25.22 2.33 -7.52
CA PRO A 31 -25.30 0.99 -6.99
C PRO A 31 -26.72 0.45 -7.10
N ALA A 32 -26.87 -0.74 -7.68
CA ALA A 32 -28.16 -1.41 -7.82
C ALA A 32 -28.48 -2.34 -6.65
N ARG A 33 -27.44 -2.79 -5.92
CA ARG A 33 -27.58 -3.72 -4.80
C ARG A 33 -27.82 -2.99 -3.48
N ASN A 34 -28.48 -3.68 -2.56
CA ASN A 34 -28.56 -3.23 -1.18
C ASN A 34 -27.28 -3.63 -0.45
N TYR A 35 -26.63 -2.65 0.18
CA TYR A 35 -25.42 -2.82 0.97
C TYR A 35 -25.74 -2.64 2.46
N GLU A 36 -26.13 -3.75 3.11
CA GLU A 36 -26.46 -3.76 4.54
C GLU A 36 -25.20 -3.76 5.39
N MET A 37 -24.90 -2.62 5.96
CA MET A 37 -23.72 -2.37 6.79
C MET A 37 -24.11 -1.66 8.07
N ALA A 38 -23.44 -1.93 9.17
CA ALA A 38 -23.69 -1.26 10.46
C ALA A 38 -23.45 0.27 10.40
N LEU A 39 -22.52 0.69 9.57
CA LEU A 39 -22.31 2.09 9.20
C LEU A 39 -22.47 2.23 7.68
N PRO A 40 -23.19 3.25 7.19
CA PRO A 40 -23.42 3.38 5.75
C PRO A 40 -22.14 3.72 5.00
N ALA A 41 -21.84 2.96 3.96
CA ALA A 41 -20.84 3.35 2.98
C ALA A 41 -21.41 4.50 2.12
N ARG A 42 -20.51 5.31 1.58
CA ARG A 42 -20.87 6.40 0.67
C ARG A 42 -21.26 5.87 -0.69
N GLU A 43 -22.08 6.60 -1.44
CA GLU A 43 -22.56 6.13 -2.74
C GLU A 43 -21.43 5.77 -3.72
N TYR A 44 -20.38 6.59 -3.78
CA TYR A 44 -19.24 6.26 -4.62
C TYR A 44 -18.46 5.00 -4.15
N GLN A 45 -18.49 4.66 -2.86
CA GLN A 45 -17.88 3.44 -2.33
C GLN A 45 -18.70 2.21 -2.69
N LYS A 46 -20.02 2.31 -2.57
CA LYS A 46 -20.97 1.28 -3.04
C LYS A 46 -20.86 1.09 -4.55
N ALA A 47 -20.72 2.18 -5.31
CA ALA A 47 -20.51 2.11 -6.76
C ALA A 47 -19.23 1.35 -7.13
N ALA A 48 -18.14 1.51 -6.38
CA ALA A 48 -16.94 0.71 -6.59
C ALA A 48 -17.16 -0.78 -6.30
N ALA A 49 -17.87 -1.10 -5.21
CA ALA A 49 -18.26 -2.47 -4.90
C ALA A 49 -19.17 -3.07 -5.98
N GLU A 50 -20.12 -2.29 -6.50
CA GLU A 50 -21.03 -2.72 -7.57
C GLU A 50 -20.27 -3.08 -8.85
N LEU A 51 -19.30 -2.24 -9.27
CA LEU A 51 -18.47 -2.53 -10.42
C LEU A 51 -17.66 -3.80 -10.21
N PHE A 52 -17.03 -3.96 -9.06
CA PHE A 52 -16.27 -5.15 -8.70
C PHE A 52 -17.14 -6.42 -8.75
N LEU A 53 -18.33 -6.38 -8.16
CA LEU A 53 -19.28 -7.53 -8.15
C LEU A 53 -19.84 -7.85 -9.55
N THR A 54 -19.84 -6.89 -10.45
CA THR A 54 -20.25 -7.05 -11.85
C THR A 54 -19.12 -7.63 -12.70
N THR A 55 -17.90 -7.13 -12.50
CA THR A 55 -16.74 -7.54 -13.29
C THR A 55 -16.01 -8.78 -12.76
N ASN A 56 -16.22 -9.14 -11.49
CA ASN A 56 -15.53 -10.16 -10.71
C ASN A 56 -14.03 -9.87 -10.48
N ALA A 57 -13.48 -8.87 -11.13
CA ALA A 57 -12.10 -8.42 -10.92
C ALA A 57 -12.02 -6.90 -11.12
N LEU A 58 -11.31 -6.20 -10.24
CA LEU A 58 -11.19 -4.75 -10.30
C LEU A 58 -9.85 -4.27 -9.74
N LEU A 59 -9.21 -3.35 -10.44
CA LEU A 59 -8.16 -2.48 -9.91
C LEU A 59 -8.79 -1.17 -9.42
N LEU A 60 -8.94 -1.00 -8.11
CA LEU A 60 -9.45 0.21 -7.48
C LEU A 60 -8.30 1.20 -7.24
N ALA A 61 -8.17 2.15 -8.16
CA ALA A 61 -7.07 3.11 -8.24
C ALA A 61 -7.45 4.53 -7.78
N ASP A 62 -8.48 4.65 -6.94
CA ASP A 62 -8.93 5.92 -6.38
C ASP A 62 -7.81 6.63 -5.57
N ASP A 63 -7.86 7.94 -5.51
CA ASP A 63 -6.92 8.77 -4.74
C ASP A 63 -6.78 8.34 -3.27
N LEU A 64 -5.70 8.79 -2.63
CA LEU A 64 -5.51 8.62 -1.19
C LEU A 64 -6.64 9.30 -0.41
N GLY A 65 -7.10 8.67 0.68
CA GLY A 65 -8.13 9.22 1.55
C GLY A 65 -9.56 9.11 1.02
N THR A 66 -9.81 8.40 -0.09
CA THR A 66 -11.16 8.12 -0.61
C THR A 66 -11.88 7.02 0.16
N GLY A 67 -11.14 6.24 0.95
CA GLY A 67 -11.69 5.11 1.72
C GLY A 67 -11.84 3.84 0.87
N LYS A 68 -10.84 3.51 0.06
CA LYS A 68 -10.77 2.25 -0.73
C LYS A 68 -11.06 1.01 0.10
N THR A 69 -10.60 0.98 1.35
CA THR A 69 -10.89 -0.09 2.32
C THR A 69 -12.39 -0.28 2.51
N VAL A 70 -13.16 0.81 2.68
CA VAL A 70 -14.62 0.73 2.84
C VAL A 70 -15.29 0.27 1.55
N SER A 71 -14.80 0.71 0.39
CA SER A 71 -15.28 0.20 -0.91
C SER A 71 -15.09 -1.31 -1.03
N ALA A 72 -13.92 -1.82 -0.63
CA ALA A 72 -13.65 -3.26 -0.63
C ALA A 72 -14.53 -4.03 0.38
N ILE A 73 -14.71 -3.49 1.60
CA ILE A 73 -15.58 -4.07 2.63
C ILE A 73 -17.04 -4.07 2.16
N SER A 74 -17.50 -3.04 1.44
CA SER A 74 -18.85 -3.01 0.89
C SER A 74 -19.15 -4.21 -0.03
N ALA A 75 -18.15 -4.68 -0.77
CA ALA A 75 -18.31 -5.85 -1.60
C ALA A 75 -18.51 -7.17 -0.80
N LEU A 76 -18.04 -7.21 0.45
CA LEU A 76 -18.24 -8.37 1.35
C LEU A 76 -19.67 -8.48 1.89
N CYS A 77 -20.56 -7.52 1.63
CA CYS A 77 -21.99 -7.66 1.86
C CYS A 77 -22.63 -8.72 0.95
N ASP A 78 -22.03 -9.00 -0.20
CA ASP A 78 -22.50 -10.05 -1.11
C ASP A 78 -21.91 -11.40 -0.71
N GLY A 79 -22.74 -12.32 -0.25
CA GLY A 79 -22.31 -13.65 0.21
C GLY A 79 -21.53 -14.46 -0.83
N ARG A 80 -21.63 -14.12 -2.12
CA ARG A 80 -20.83 -14.77 -3.18
C ARG A 80 -19.34 -14.49 -3.06
N THR A 81 -18.94 -13.45 -2.35
CA THR A 81 -17.53 -13.08 -2.13
C THR A 81 -16.93 -13.75 -0.90
N LEU A 82 -17.75 -14.42 -0.07
CA LEU A 82 -17.31 -15.06 1.18
C LEU A 82 -17.16 -16.58 1.01
N PRO A 83 -16.18 -17.19 1.66
CA PRO A 83 -15.13 -16.60 2.49
C PRO A 83 -14.13 -15.79 1.67
N ALA A 84 -13.60 -14.71 2.28
CA ALA A 84 -12.69 -13.78 1.65
C ALA A 84 -11.29 -13.79 2.27
N LEU A 85 -10.26 -13.56 1.45
CA LEU A 85 -8.89 -13.30 1.90
C LEU A 85 -8.55 -11.83 1.71
N VAL A 86 -8.04 -11.18 2.75
CA VAL A 86 -7.46 -9.82 2.68
C VAL A 86 -5.95 -9.92 2.86
N VAL A 87 -5.21 -9.42 1.90
CA VAL A 87 -3.74 -9.34 1.91
C VAL A 87 -3.35 -7.87 1.99
N THR A 88 -2.61 -7.48 3.03
CA THR A 88 -2.25 -6.08 3.28
C THR A 88 -0.80 -5.92 3.73
N MET A 89 -0.39 -4.70 4.03
CA MET A 89 0.94 -4.41 4.57
C MET A 89 1.10 -4.97 6.00
N THR A 90 2.34 -5.22 6.41
CA THR A 90 2.65 -5.89 7.70
C THR A 90 2.04 -5.19 8.92
N SER A 91 1.90 -3.88 8.89
CA SER A 91 1.37 -3.07 9.99
C SER A 91 -0.16 -2.95 10.02
N LEU A 92 -0.87 -3.38 8.99
CA LEU A 92 -2.29 -3.06 8.78
C LEU A 92 -3.32 -4.17 9.07
N PRO A 93 -2.97 -5.44 9.35
CA PRO A 93 -3.97 -6.47 9.57
C PRO A 93 -4.99 -6.14 10.68
N SER A 94 -4.53 -5.58 11.81
CA SER A 94 -5.43 -5.18 12.91
C SER A 94 -6.35 -4.02 12.52
N GLN A 95 -5.87 -3.08 11.70
CA GLN A 95 -6.69 -2.00 11.17
C GLN A 95 -7.78 -2.53 10.22
N TRP A 96 -7.43 -3.47 9.33
CA TRP A 96 -8.40 -4.13 8.47
C TRP A 96 -9.46 -4.89 9.27
N GLU A 97 -9.04 -5.66 10.28
CA GLU A 97 -9.98 -6.36 11.16
C GLU A 97 -10.91 -5.40 11.89
N ALA A 98 -10.40 -4.30 12.44
CA ALA A 98 -11.20 -3.27 13.09
C ALA A 98 -12.22 -2.63 12.13
N GLN A 99 -11.82 -2.37 10.87
CA GLN A 99 -12.73 -1.83 9.85
C GLN A 99 -13.79 -2.86 9.45
N VAL A 100 -13.44 -4.12 9.20
CA VAL A 100 -14.44 -5.17 8.90
C VAL A 100 -15.44 -5.28 10.05
N ASN A 101 -14.98 -5.39 11.30
CA ASN A 101 -15.85 -5.48 12.47
C ASN A 101 -16.73 -4.23 12.68
N ARG A 102 -16.23 -3.06 12.28
CA ARG A 102 -16.98 -1.79 12.38
C ARG A 102 -18.14 -1.71 11.38
N PHE A 103 -17.93 -2.17 10.15
CA PHE A 103 -18.90 -2.07 9.08
C PHE A 103 -19.75 -3.33 8.92
N LEU A 104 -19.18 -4.50 9.17
CA LEU A 104 -19.81 -5.82 9.04
C LEU A 104 -19.57 -6.67 10.32
N PRO A 105 -20.15 -6.28 11.46
CA PRO A 105 -19.85 -6.89 12.77
C PRO A 105 -20.27 -8.38 12.86
N ASN A 106 -21.10 -8.84 11.96
CA ASN A 106 -21.57 -10.23 11.89
C ASN A 106 -20.55 -11.18 11.24
N LEU A 107 -19.54 -10.65 10.53
CA LEU A 107 -18.53 -11.48 9.89
C LEU A 107 -17.45 -11.91 10.89
N LYS A 108 -17.11 -13.20 10.84
CA LYS A 108 -16.05 -13.78 11.65
C LYS A 108 -14.70 -13.56 10.97
N THR A 109 -13.83 -12.79 11.59
CA THR A 109 -12.51 -12.44 11.08
C THR A 109 -11.39 -13.19 11.81
N VAL A 110 -10.34 -13.59 11.09
CA VAL A 110 -9.12 -14.14 11.67
C VAL A 110 -7.90 -13.51 11.02
N ILE A 111 -6.98 -12.98 11.85
CA ILE A 111 -5.66 -12.53 11.41
C ILE A 111 -4.66 -13.69 11.51
N LEU A 112 -3.95 -14.00 10.42
CA LEU A 112 -2.91 -15.02 10.43
C LEU A 112 -1.72 -14.59 11.29
N LYS A 113 -1.48 -15.32 12.38
CA LYS A 113 -0.43 -15.02 13.37
C LYS A 113 0.94 -15.49 12.92
N LYS A 114 1.03 -16.65 12.24
CA LYS A 114 2.27 -17.31 11.81
C LYS A 114 2.33 -17.39 10.28
N GLY A 115 3.53 -17.57 9.73
CA GLY A 115 3.75 -17.83 8.32
C GLY A 115 3.54 -19.29 7.91
N THR A 116 3.24 -20.18 8.84
CA THR A 116 2.94 -21.61 8.63
C THR A 116 1.49 -21.89 8.95
N PRO A 117 0.80 -22.75 8.18
CA PRO A 117 -0.60 -23.11 8.39
C PRO A 117 -0.87 -23.71 9.77
N TYR A 118 -2.02 -23.39 10.30
CA TYR A 118 -2.64 -23.96 11.49
C TYR A 118 -4.16 -23.93 11.33
N ASP A 119 -4.88 -24.61 12.20
CA ASP A 119 -6.32 -24.77 12.14
C ASP A 119 -7.05 -23.44 12.44
N LEU A 120 -7.59 -22.81 11.40
CA LEU A 120 -8.32 -21.54 11.49
C LEU A 120 -9.69 -21.70 12.14
N THR A 121 -10.31 -22.90 12.07
CA THR A 121 -11.63 -23.14 12.66
C THR A 121 -11.56 -23.08 14.18
N LYS A 122 -10.47 -23.59 14.76
CA LYS A 122 -10.21 -23.48 16.20
C LYS A 122 -9.96 -22.03 16.65
N GLU A 123 -9.32 -21.22 15.82
CA GLU A 123 -9.14 -19.79 16.13
C GLU A 123 -10.48 -19.05 16.15
N VAL A 124 -11.39 -19.36 15.22
CA VAL A 124 -12.75 -18.81 15.22
C VAL A 124 -13.51 -19.25 16.48
N ALA A 125 -13.54 -20.54 16.78
CA ALA A 125 -14.21 -21.07 17.97
C ALA A 125 -13.70 -20.38 19.26
N LYS A 126 -12.39 -20.24 19.39
CA LYS A 126 -11.76 -19.58 20.53
C LYS A 126 -12.10 -18.08 20.61
N LYS A 127 -12.13 -17.39 19.49
CA LYS A 127 -12.36 -15.93 19.42
C LYS A 127 -13.81 -15.55 19.66
N TYR A 128 -14.74 -16.33 19.10
CA TYR A 128 -16.17 -16.00 19.07
C TYR A 128 -17.03 -16.86 20.00
N GLY A 129 -16.46 -17.88 20.66
CA GLY A 129 -17.20 -18.76 21.56
C GLY A 129 -18.27 -19.59 20.84
N CYS A 130 -18.01 -20.02 19.58
CA CYS A 130 -18.95 -20.75 18.74
C CYS A 130 -18.36 -22.10 18.28
N GLU A 131 -19.17 -22.91 17.63
CA GLU A 131 -18.68 -24.13 16.99
C GLU A 131 -17.57 -23.80 15.96
N PRO A 132 -16.58 -24.71 15.78
CA PRO A 132 -15.49 -24.53 14.83
C PRO A 132 -16.04 -24.38 13.39
N THR A 133 -15.88 -23.20 12.84
CA THR A 133 -16.25 -22.86 11.46
C THR A 133 -15.11 -22.14 10.78
N PHE A 134 -15.00 -22.24 9.45
CA PHE A 134 -14.02 -21.46 8.72
C PHE A 134 -14.38 -19.97 8.84
N PRO A 135 -13.39 -19.07 8.97
CA PRO A 135 -13.67 -17.63 9.09
C PRO A 135 -14.29 -17.07 7.80
N ASP A 136 -15.18 -16.10 7.94
CA ASP A 136 -15.76 -15.39 6.80
C ASP A 136 -14.69 -14.51 6.12
N VAL A 137 -13.74 -13.95 6.91
CA VAL A 137 -12.64 -13.14 6.38
C VAL A 137 -11.32 -13.54 7.04
N VAL A 138 -10.39 -14.02 6.23
CA VAL A 138 -9.00 -14.27 6.61
C VAL A 138 -8.17 -13.03 6.28
N ILE A 139 -7.38 -12.52 7.23
CA ILE A 139 -6.54 -11.34 7.05
C ILE A 139 -5.08 -11.72 7.21
N THR A 140 -4.24 -11.37 6.26
CA THR A 140 -2.81 -11.65 6.27
C THR A 140 -1.99 -10.50 5.70
N ASN A 141 -0.68 -10.65 5.70
CA ASN A 141 0.22 -9.74 5.00
C ASN A 141 1.02 -10.48 3.91
N TYR A 142 1.59 -9.71 2.98
CA TYR A 142 2.36 -10.25 1.85
C TYR A 142 3.51 -11.17 2.26
N HIS A 143 4.14 -10.96 3.41
CA HIS A 143 5.26 -11.80 3.86
C HIS A 143 4.82 -13.20 4.29
N LYS A 144 3.64 -13.34 4.87
CA LYS A 144 3.10 -14.63 5.32
C LYS A 144 2.41 -15.39 4.19
N LEU A 145 2.03 -14.71 3.12
CA LEU A 145 1.19 -15.24 2.06
C LEU A 145 1.75 -16.53 1.45
N ASN A 146 3.06 -16.58 1.17
CA ASN A 146 3.70 -17.76 0.58
C ASN A 146 3.53 -19.03 1.41
N GLY A 147 3.62 -18.94 2.73
CA GLY A 147 3.47 -20.13 3.58
C GLY A 147 2.04 -20.65 3.68
N TRP A 148 1.07 -19.84 3.27
CA TRP A 148 -0.37 -20.17 3.35
C TRP A 148 -1.02 -20.43 1.98
N ALA A 149 -0.33 -20.11 0.88
CA ALA A 149 -0.93 -20.07 -0.44
C ALA A 149 -1.64 -21.38 -0.82
N HIS A 150 -0.97 -22.53 -0.68
CA HIS A 150 -1.59 -23.84 -0.99
C HIS A 150 -2.79 -24.16 -0.07
N THR A 151 -2.64 -23.98 1.24
CA THR A 151 -3.74 -24.26 2.18
C THR A 151 -4.96 -23.39 1.91
N LEU A 152 -4.74 -22.11 1.59
CA LEU A 152 -5.82 -21.18 1.31
C LEU A 152 -6.43 -21.38 -0.08
N SER A 153 -5.65 -21.78 -1.09
CA SER A 153 -6.19 -22.07 -2.42
C SER A 153 -7.14 -23.27 -2.45
N GLU A 154 -6.99 -24.19 -1.50
CA GLU A 154 -7.82 -25.37 -1.35
C GLU A 154 -8.96 -25.21 -0.31
N SER A 155 -9.01 -24.06 0.39
CA SER A 155 -9.94 -23.85 1.52
C SER A 155 -11.32 -23.37 1.12
N GLY A 156 -11.64 -23.24 -0.18
CA GLY A 156 -12.92 -22.75 -0.67
C GLY A 156 -13.11 -21.25 -0.56
N LEU A 157 -12.03 -20.46 -0.59
CA LEU A 157 -12.11 -19.01 -0.70
C LEU A 157 -12.82 -18.59 -2.00
N HIS A 158 -13.69 -17.60 -1.91
CA HIS A 158 -14.38 -17.04 -3.06
C HIS A 158 -13.77 -15.73 -3.56
N SER A 159 -13.15 -14.96 -2.69
CA SER A 159 -12.53 -13.68 -3.07
C SER A 159 -11.18 -13.47 -2.44
N VAL A 160 -10.37 -12.66 -3.13
CA VAL A 160 -9.13 -12.09 -2.59
C VAL A 160 -9.10 -10.58 -2.80
N ILE A 161 -8.70 -9.86 -1.77
CA ILE A 161 -8.52 -8.41 -1.75
C ILE A 161 -7.05 -8.13 -1.45
N TYR A 162 -6.34 -7.54 -2.41
CA TYR A 162 -4.96 -7.09 -2.26
C TYR A 162 -4.93 -5.59 -1.97
N ASP A 163 -4.66 -5.21 -0.74
CA ASP A 163 -4.43 -3.83 -0.35
C ASP A 163 -2.98 -3.44 -0.63
N GLU A 164 -2.74 -2.26 -1.20
CA GLU A 164 -1.45 -1.84 -1.76
C GLU A 164 -0.92 -2.87 -2.78
N VAL A 165 -1.75 -3.18 -3.77
CA VAL A 165 -1.49 -4.27 -4.75
C VAL A 165 -0.19 -4.08 -5.55
N GLN A 166 0.36 -2.85 -5.64
CA GLN A 166 1.67 -2.59 -6.24
C GLN A 166 2.83 -3.30 -5.54
N GLU A 167 2.62 -3.89 -4.35
CA GLU A 167 3.57 -4.79 -3.72
C GLU A 167 3.89 -6.03 -4.57
N LEU A 168 3.03 -6.37 -5.52
CA LEU A 168 3.20 -7.50 -6.44
C LEU A 168 3.96 -7.14 -7.73
N ARG A 169 4.37 -5.88 -7.91
CA ARG A 169 5.04 -5.38 -9.13
C ARG A 169 6.34 -6.12 -9.50
N SER A 170 7.02 -6.71 -8.52
CA SER A 170 8.29 -7.43 -8.77
C SER A 170 8.14 -8.71 -9.58
N GLY A 171 6.91 -9.19 -9.80
CA GLY A 171 6.63 -10.30 -10.70
C GLY A 171 7.02 -11.69 -10.18
N PRO A 172 7.08 -12.67 -11.10
CA PRO A 172 7.15 -14.09 -10.80
C PRO A 172 8.43 -14.54 -10.08
N ASP A 173 9.48 -13.74 -10.08
CA ASP A 173 10.71 -14.04 -9.35
C ASP A 173 10.55 -13.94 -7.83
N THR A 174 9.43 -13.44 -7.34
CA THR A 174 9.18 -13.28 -5.91
C THR A 174 8.15 -14.26 -5.37
N LYS A 175 8.45 -14.87 -4.21
CA LYS A 175 7.53 -15.81 -3.55
C LYS A 175 6.16 -15.21 -3.24
N LYS A 176 6.10 -13.90 -2.94
CA LYS A 176 4.82 -13.21 -2.67
C LYS A 176 3.96 -13.12 -3.93
N TYR A 177 4.56 -12.93 -5.11
CA TYR A 177 3.84 -12.91 -6.38
C TYR A 177 3.32 -14.30 -6.74
N GLN A 178 4.17 -15.32 -6.68
CA GLN A 178 3.79 -16.72 -6.97
C GLN A 178 2.61 -17.17 -6.08
N ALA A 179 2.66 -16.80 -4.80
CA ALA A 179 1.56 -17.06 -3.86
C ALA A 179 0.27 -16.31 -4.21
N ALA A 180 0.38 -15.05 -4.60
CA ALA A 180 -0.77 -14.24 -5.01
C ALA A 180 -1.38 -14.77 -6.32
N GLU A 181 -0.57 -15.17 -7.29
CA GLU A 181 -1.01 -15.76 -8.55
C GLU A 181 -1.76 -17.08 -8.33
N LEU A 182 -1.22 -17.97 -7.49
CA LEU A 182 -1.90 -19.23 -7.12
C LEU A 182 -3.28 -18.95 -6.51
N LEU A 183 -3.37 -18.03 -5.55
CA LEU A 183 -4.62 -17.67 -4.89
C LEU A 183 -5.59 -16.97 -5.84
N SER A 184 -5.12 -16.08 -6.68
CA SER A 184 -5.96 -15.39 -7.68
C SER A 184 -6.58 -16.36 -8.68
N ASN A 185 -5.86 -17.41 -9.05
CA ASN A 185 -6.36 -18.46 -9.93
C ASN A 185 -7.37 -19.42 -9.25
N SER A 186 -7.39 -19.47 -7.91
CA SER A 186 -8.29 -20.34 -7.15
C SER A 186 -9.60 -19.67 -6.75
N VAL A 187 -9.76 -18.35 -6.91
CA VAL A 187 -10.93 -17.59 -6.49
C VAL A 187 -11.71 -17.00 -7.67
N SER A 188 -12.99 -16.72 -7.45
CA SER A 188 -13.87 -16.10 -8.45
C SER A 188 -13.74 -14.58 -8.48
N PHE A 189 -13.45 -13.92 -7.35
CA PHE A 189 -13.42 -12.47 -7.21
C PHE A 189 -12.04 -11.97 -6.80
N ARG A 190 -11.48 -10.97 -7.51
CA ARG A 190 -10.15 -10.40 -7.27
C ARG A 190 -10.20 -8.89 -7.24
N LEU A 191 -9.87 -8.28 -6.12
CA LEU A 191 -9.80 -6.83 -5.96
C LEU A 191 -8.38 -6.41 -5.61
N GLY A 192 -7.81 -5.51 -6.39
CA GLY A 192 -6.57 -4.81 -6.05
C GLY A 192 -6.85 -3.36 -5.70
N ALA A 193 -6.38 -2.89 -4.57
CA ALA A 193 -6.49 -1.49 -4.17
C ALA A 193 -5.12 -0.83 -4.14
N SER A 194 -4.97 0.33 -4.79
CA SER A 194 -3.77 1.16 -4.76
C SER A 194 -4.09 2.58 -5.18
N ALA A 195 -3.53 3.58 -4.54
CA ALA A 195 -3.59 4.96 -5.06
C ALA A 195 -2.54 5.21 -6.15
N THR A 196 -1.50 4.38 -6.21
CA THR A 196 -0.37 4.48 -7.15
C THR A 196 -0.08 3.12 -7.77
N PRO A 197 -0.97 2.59 -8.61
CA PRO A 197 -0.84 1.23 -9.14
C PRO A 197 0.35 1.08 -10.09
N ILE A 198 0.82 2.17 -10.68
CA ILE A 198 2.00 2.23 -11.55
C ILE A 198 3.10 2.97 -10.80
N SER A 199 4.24 2.31 -10.55
CA SER A 199 5.38 3.01 -9.95
C SER A 199 6.35 3.55 -11.00
N ASN A 200 6.88 2.70 -11.92
CA ASN A 200 7.96 3.13 -12.82
C ASN A 200 7.89 2.55 -14.24
N TYR A 201 7.54 1.27 -14.40
CA TYR A 201 7.74 0.53 -15.65
C TYR A 201 6.51 -0.29 -16.07
N GLY A 202 6.31 -0.44 -17.37
CA GLY A 202 5.17 -1.16 -17.92
C GLY A 202 5.12 -2.63 -17.51
N GLY A 203 6.26 -3.32 -17.51
CA GLY A 203 6.33 -4.72 -17.06
C GLY A 203 5.95 -4.91 -15.59
N GLU A 204 6.29 -3.96 -14.73
CA GLU A 204 5.89 -4.00 -13.31
C GLU A 204 4.36 -3.85 -13.17
N PHE A 205 3.76 -3.03 -14.03
CA PHE A 205 2.30 -2.88 -14.04
C PHE A 205 1.59 -4.10 -14.60
N TYR A 206 2.16 -4.74 -15.64
CA TYR A 206 1.67 -6.01 -16.15
C TYR A 206 1.52 -7.06 -15.03
N HIS A 207 2.53 -7.22 -14.18
CA HIS A 207 2.48 -8.17 -13.08
C HIS A 207 1.32 -7.90 -12.11
N VAL A 208 1.07 -6.64 -11.77
CA VAL A 208 -0.08 -6.26 -10.94
C VAL A 208 -1.40 -6.62 -11.61
N LEU A 209 -1.53 -6.30 -12.89
CA LEU A 209 -2.75 -6.59 -13.65
C LEU A 209 -2.95 -8.08 -13.87
N ASN A 210 -1.90 -8.84 -14.17
CA ASN A 210 -2.01 -10.27 -14.43
C ASN A 210 -2.48 -11.07 -13.20
N VAL A 211 -2.13 -10.65 -11.99
CA VAL A 211 -2.69 -11.25 -10.76
C VAL A 211 -4.18 -11.00 -10.62
N LEU A 212 -4.67 -9.83 -11.03
CA LEU A 212 -6.10 -9.50 -10.95
C LEU A 212 -6.91 -10.04 -12.13
N PHE A 213 -6.32 -10.03 -13.30
CA PHE A 213 -6.94 -10.37 -14.58
C PHE A 213 -6.06 -11.39 -15.33
N PRO A 214 -5.96 -12.64 -14.88
CA PRO A 214 -5.14 -13.63 -15.55
C PRO A 214 -5.47 -13.71 -17.03
N ASP A 215 -4.43 -13.70 -17.86
CA ASP A 215 -4.49 -13.82 -19.33
C ASP A 215 -5.25 -12.72 -20.08
N ALA A 216 -5.84 -11.73 -19.41
CA ALA A 216 -6.65 -10.69 -20.06
C ALA A 216 -5.84 -9.73 -20.95
N LEU A 217 -4.54 -9.59 -20.69
CA LEU A 217 -3.60 -8.74 -21.45
C LEU A 217 -2.59 -9.56 -22.28
N GLY A 218 -2.88 -10.84 -22.50
CA GLY A 218 -1.95 -11.78 -23.14
C GLY A 218 -0.74 -12.10 -22.26
N SER A 219 0.27 -12.73 -22.87
CA SER A 219 1.54 -13.00 -22.20
C SER A 219 2.32 -11.72 -21.91
N HIS A 220 3.28 -11.77 -20.98
CA HIS A 220 4.14 -10.64 -20.67
C HIS A 220 4.86 -10.07 -21.91
N ASP A 221 5.34 -10.94 -22.81
CA ASP A 221 6.03 -10.51 -24.03
C ASP A 221 5.08 -9.85 -25.04
N GLU A 222 3.84 -10.32 -25.14
CA GLU A 222 2.81 -9.70 -25.97
C GLU A 222 2.46 -8.31 -25.44
N PHE A 223 2.24 -8.20 -24.14
CA PHE A 223 1.99 -6.92 -23.47
C PHE A 223 3.15 -5.93 -23.70
N LEU A 224 4.41 -6.38 -23.55
CA LEU A 224 5.55 -5.50 -23.78
C LEU A 224 5.66 -5.04 -25.23
N ARG A 225 5.33 -5.89 -26.20
CA ARG A 225 5.35 -5.53 -27.63
C ARG A 225 4.26 -4.53 -27.99
N GLU A 226 3.08 -4.67 -27.42
CA GLU A 226 1.91 -3.85 -27.74
C GLU A 226 1.93 -2.51 -27.01
N TRP A 227 2.22 -2.52 -25.73
CA TRP A 227 2.06 -1.35 -24.85
C TRP A 227 3.35 -0.66 -24.44
N CYS A 228 4.51 -1.29 -24.63
CA CYS A 228 5.78 -0.77 -24.14
C CYS A 228 6.79 -0.50 -25.25
N LYS A 229 7.66 0.49 -24.97
CA LYS A 229 8.83 0.78 -25.81
C LYS A 229 10.09 0.24 -25.14
N HIS A 230 10.82 -0.60 -25.86
CA HIS A 230 12.15 -1.03 -25.45
C HIS A 230 13.15 0.11 -25.65
N THR A 231 13.76 0.54 -24.57
CA THR A 231 14.89 1.48 -24.60
C THR A 231 16.14 0.68 -24.26
N TYR A 232 17.16 0.75 -25.10
CA TYR A 232 18.41 -0.02 -24.92
C TYR A 232 18.99 0.17 -23.51
N GLY A 233 19.14 -0.93 -22.75
CA GLY A 233 19.68 -0.92 -21.40
C GLY A 233 18.71 -0.49 -20.28
N ASN A 234 17.47 -0.11 -20.58
CA ASN A 234 16.48 0.32 -19.60
C ASN A 234 15.25 -0.61 -19.58
N LYS A 235 14.59 -0.69 -18.43
CA LYS A 235 13.32 -1.42 -18.30
C LYS A 235 12.25 -0.79 -19.21
N PRO A 236 11.38 -1.60 -19.86
CA PRO A 236 10.36 -1.11 -20.78
C PRO A 236 9.38 -0.14 -20.12
N LYS A 237 9.12 0.99 -20.78
CA LYS A 237 8.14 1.99 -20.32
C LYS A 237 6.91 1.94 -21.23
N LEU A 238 5.73 2.24 -20.69
CA LEU A 238 4.51 2.38 -21.48
C LEU A 238 4.70 3.47 -22.56
N VAL A 239 4.29 3.18 -23.79
CA VAL A 239 4.36 4.11 -24.94
C VAL A 239 3.36 5.24 -24.73
N SER A 240 2.12 4.90 -24.43
CA SER A 240 1.04 5.83 -24.17
C SER A 240 0.32 5.49 -22.87
N PRO A 241 0.80 5.98 -21.71
CA PRO A 241 0.16 5.74 -20.42
C PRO A 241 -1.30 6.22 -20.39
N LYS A 242 -1.62 7.27 -21.14
CA LYS A 242 -2.96 7.83 -21.22
C LYS A 242 -3.93 6.88 -21.92
N ASP A 243 -3.57 6.37 -23.10
CA ASP A 243 -4.43 5.47 -23.88
C ASP A 243 -4.61 4.14 -23.15
N PHE A 244 -3.54 3.63 -22.54
CA PHE A 244 -3.63 2.42 -21.72
C PHE A 244 -4.52 2.61 -20.49
N ARG A 245 -4.45 3.77 -19.85
CA ARG A 245 -5.36 4.13 -18.76
C ARG A 245 -6.82 4.18 -19.25
N GLU A 246 -7.08 4.80 -20.39
CA GLU A 246 -8.43 4.87 -20.97
C GLU A 246 -8.96 3.47 -21.32
N TYR A 247 -8.11 2.60 -21.84
CA TYR A 247 -8.46 1.20 -22.08
C TYR A 247 -8.89 0.48 -20.80
N LEU A 248 -8.11 0.59 -19.71
CA LEU A 248 -8.45 -0.05 -18.44
C LEU A 248 -9.74 0.50 -17.83
N LEU A 249 -9.99 1.80 -17.95
CA LEU A 249 -11.22 2.44 -17.47
C LEU A 249 -12.45 2.00 -18.29
N SER A 250 -12.35 2.07 -19.60
CA SER A 250 -13.46 1.74 -20.53
C SER A 250 -13.82 0.26 -20.52
N SER A 251 -12.84 -0.63 -20.27
CA SER A 251 -13.07 -2.06 -20.11
C SER A 251 -13.63 -2.45 -18.74
N GLY A 252 -13.72 -1.52 -17.80
CA GLY A 252 -14.14 -1.80 -16.41
C GLY A 252 -13.10 -2.58 -15.58
N MET A 253 -11.88 -2.74 -16.08
CA MET A 253 -10.77 -3.35 -15.35
C MET A 253 -10.25 -2.44 -14.23
N MET A 254 -10.32 -1.13 -14.40
CA MET A 254 -9.86 -0.15 -13.43
C MET A 254 -10.97 0.87 -13.12
N LEU A 255 -11.06 1.25 -11.86
CA LEU A 255 -11.82 2.42 -11.43
C LEU A 255 -10.84 3.40 -10.78
N GLN A 256 -10.81 4.63 -11.28
CA GLN A 256 -9.93 5.67 -10.76
C GLN A 256 -10.69 6.99 -10.66
N ARG A 257 -10.81 7.49 -9.44
CA ARG A 257 -11.45 8.77 -9.14
C ARG A 257 -10.54 9.62 -8.27
N THR A 258 -10.52 10.89 -8.56
CA THR A 258 -9.85 11.88 -7.72
C THR A 258 -10.76 12.28 -6.56
N ARG A 259 -10.17 12.90 -5.55
CA ARG A 259 -10.96 13.48 -4.44
C ARG A 259 -11.96 14.51 -4.93
N LYS A 260 -11.61 15.26 -5.97
CA LYS A 260 -12.51 16.23 -6.61
C LYS A 260 -13.74 15.57 -7.22
N ASP A 261 -13.55 14.44 -7.93
CA ASP A 261 -14.65 13.70 -8.57
C ASP A 261 -15.69 13.19 -7.57
N ILE A 262 -15.27 12.95 -6.31
CA ILE A 262 -16.14 12.47 -5.25
C ILE A 262 -16.58 13.58 -4.27
N GLY A 263 -16.33 14.85 -4.60
CA GLY A 263 -16.71 15.99 -3.77
C GLY A 263 -15.98 16.08 -2.42
N ARG A 264 -14.77 15.53 -2.32
CA ARG A 264 -13.95 15.51 -1.10
C ARG A 264 -12.67 16.30 -1.29
N GLU A 265 -12.75 17.60 -1.20
CA GLU A 265 -11.56 18.43 -1.18
C GLU A 265 -10.91 18.39 0.22
N LEU A 266 -9.59 18.25 0.24
CA LEU A 266 -8.81 18.44 1.45
C LEU A 266 -8.46 19.92 1.59
N PRO A 267 -8.22 20.40 2.82
CA PRO A 267 -7.61 21.71 3.03
C PRO A 267 -6.34 21.84 2.20
N LYS A 268 -6.04 23.05 1.74
CA LYS A 268 -4.81 23.30 0.98
C LYS A 268 -3.60 22.92 1.84
N LEU A 269 -2.75 22.07 1.29
CA LEU A 269 -1.47 21.75 1.90
C LEU A 269 -0.61 23.02 1.87
N GLN A 270 -0.18 23.46 3.04
CA GLN A 270 0.84 24.49 3.18
C GLN A 270 2.18 23.78 3.37
N ARG A 271 3.10 24.03 2.48
CA ARG A 271 4.49 23.58 2.61
C ARG A 271 5.35 24.79 2.93
N VAL A 272 6.08 24.71 4.04
CA VAL A 272 7.00 25.75 4.50
C VAL A 272 8.38 25.15 4.61
N ASP A 273 9.31 25.68 3.86
CA ASP A 273 10.72 25.32 3.98
C ASP A 273 11.33 26.23 5.06
N VAL A 274 11.75 25.64 6.18
CA VAL A 274 12.29 26.37 7.34
C VAL A 274 13.82 26.28 7.28
N PRO A 275 14.52 27.38 7.02
CA PRO A 275 15.99 27.42 7.11
C PRO A 275 16.39 27.30 8.59
N ILE A 276 17.25 26.34 8.89
CA ILE A 276 17.78 26.12 10.24
C ILE A 276 19.32 26.06 10.20
N GLU A 277 19.95 26.44 11.28
CA GLU A 277 21.40 26.36 11.42
C GLU A 277 21.84 24.89 11.57
N ALA A 278 22.94 24.56 10.88
CA ALA A 278 23.58 23.26 10.95
C ALA A 278 24.71 23.27 11.96
N ASN A 279 24.89 22.18 12.69
CA ASN A 279 26.08 21.98 13.52
C ASN A 279 27.27 21.66 12.61
N LEU A 280 28.13 22.62 12.42
CA LEU A 280 29.33 22.52 11.55
C LEU A 280 30.32 21.47 12.02
N GLU A 281 30.44 21.21 13.33
CA GLU A 281 31.34 20.17 13.83
C GLU A 281 30.97 18.77 13.31
N VAL A 282 29.69 18.51 13.12
CA VAL A 282 29.20 17.23 12.55
C VAL A 282 29.61 17.13 11.08
N LEU A 283 29.49 18.21 10.34
CA LEU A 283 29.84 18.24 8.91
C LEU A 283 31.37 18.12 8.73
N ASN A 284 32.17 18.82 9.52
CA ASN A 284 33.63 18.77 9.45
C ASN A 284 34.17 17.36 9.74
N LYS A 285 33.53 16.58 10.62
CA LYS A 285 33.97 15.20 10.93
C LYS A 285 33.90 14.23 9.73
N VAL A 286 33.09 14.53 8.75
CA VAL A 286 32.92 13.65 7.56
C VAL A 286 33.59 14.23 6.31
N GLU A 287 34.17 15.44 6.40
CA GLU A 287 34.73 16.17 5.27
C GLU A 287 35.86 15.39 4.58
N ASP A 288 36.86 14.92 5.34
CA ASP A 288 37.97 14.16 4.79
C ASP A 288 37.53 12.88 4.07
N ALA A 289 36.63 12.12 4.69
CA ALA A 289 36.09 10.92 4.09
C ALA A 289 35.25 11.20 2.82
N CYS A 290 34.51 12.30 2.79
CA CYS A 290 33.77 12.76 1.62
C CYS A 290 34.73 13.23 0.51
N MET A 291 35.81 13.91 0.83
CA MET A 291 36.84 14.31 -0.14
C MET A 291 37.54 13.10 -0.77
N GLU A 292 37.87 12.08 0.01
CA GLU A 292 38.46 10.84 -0.52
C GLU A 292 37.54 10.13 -1.49
N LEU A 293 36.25 9.99 -1.14
CA LEU A 293 35.23 9.39 -2.03
C LEU A 293 35.05 10.22 -3.30
N ALA A 294 35.08 11.55 -3.19
CA ALA A 294 35.00 12.44 -4.35
C ALA A 294 36.18 12.26 -5.32
N ARG A 295 37.41 12.08 -4.82
CA ARG A 295 38.60 11.77 -5.66
C ARG A 295 38.42 10.47 -6.46
N ILE A 296 37.86 9.41 -5.83
CA ILE A 296 37.58 8.14 -6.51
C ILE A 296 36.55 8.36 -7.63
N ILE A 297 35.50 9.16 -7.38
CA ILE A 297 34.46 9.45 -8.38
C ILE A 297 35.03 10.23 -9.56
N LEU A 298 35.92 11.22 -9.30
CA LEU A 298 36.58 12.00 -10.31
C LEU A 298 37.64 11.18 -11.11
N GLY A 299 38.04 10.04 -10.60
CA GLY A 299 38.97 9.14 -11.26
C GLY A 299 40.43 9.52 -10.99
N GLU A 300 40.72 10.18 -9.88
CA GLU A 300 42.07 10.44 -9.42
C GLU A 300 42.68 9.15 -8.87
N GLY A 301 43.62 8.54 -9.60
CA GLY A 301 44.31 7.30 -9.27
C GLY A 301 43.80 6.08 -10.02
N GLU A 302 44.35 4.87 -9.72
CA GLU A 302 43.91 3.59 -10.29
C GLU A 302 42.60 3.18 -9.65
N VAL A 303 41.48 3.26 -10.43
CA VAL A 303 40.12 2.96 -9.95
C VAL A 303 39.63 1.64 -10.56
N LYS A 304 39.34 0.65 -9.72
CA LYS A 304 38.74 -0.64 -10.14
C LYS A 304 37.37 -0.43 -10.78
N LYS A 305 37.01 -1.31 -11.75
CA LYS A 305 35.69 -1.28 -12.39
C LYS A 305 34.56 -1.38 -11.35
N GLY A 306 33.63 -0.42 -11.36
CA GLY A 306 32.53 -0.32 -10.41
C GLY A 306 32.80 0.49 -9.15
N ALA A 307 34.05 0.81 -8.82
CA ALA A 307 34.39 1.58 -7.61
C ALA A 307 33.81 2.99 -7.60
N LYS A 308 33.69 3.65 -8.75
CA LYS A 308 33.08 4.98 -8.88
C LYS A 308 31.59 4.98 -8.47
N MET A 309 30.85 3.95 -8.84
CA MET A 309 29.42 3.81 -8.49
C MET A 309 29.26 3.60 -6.98
N LEU A 310 30.06 2.69 -6.40
CA LEU A 310 30.05 2.44 -4.95
C LEU A 310 30.47 3.69 -4.16
N ALA A 311 31.51 4.38 -4.59
CA ALA A 311 31.96 5.62 -3.95
C ALA A 311 30.89 6.73 -4.03
N SER A 312 30.18 6.84 -5.15
CA SER A 312 29.08 7.79 -5.32
C SER A 312 27.91 7.50 -4.37
N GLU A 313 27.54 6.23 -4.23
CA GLU A 313 26.49 5.80 -3.30
C GLU A 313 26.91 6.05 -1.84
N GLU A 314 28.13 5.69 -1.48
CA GLU A 314 28.67 5.91 -0.13
C GLU A 314 28.78 7.40 0.21
N LEU A 315 29.28 8.23 -0.72
CA LEU A 315 29.35 9.68 -0.54
C LEU A 315 27.94 10.28 -0.31
N SER A 316 26.98 9.90 -1.14
CA SER A 316 25.60 10.35 -0.99
C SER A 316 25.00 9.95 0.37
N ASN A 317 25.26 8.72 0.83
CA ASN A 317 24.79 8.25 2.13
C ASN A 317 25.42 9.01 3.29
N LYS A 318 26.75 9.19 3.28
CA LYS A 318 27.48 9.95 4.32
C LYS A 318 27.03 11.40 4.41
N LEU A 319 26.88 12.08 3.27
CA LEU A 319 26.42 13.48 3.23
C LEU A 319 25.00 13.63 3.77
N ARG A 320 24.09 12.72 3.41
CA ARG A 320 22.72 12.75 3.92
C ARG A 320 22.67 12.53 5.43
N GLN A 321 23.40 11.51 5.92
CA GLN A 321 23.48 11.23 7.35
C GLN A 321 24.05 12.43 8.12
N ALA A 322 25.18 12.97 7.68
CA ALA A 322 25.79 14.13 8.31
C ALA A 322 24.87 15.36 8.30
N THR A 323 24.20 15.62 7.18
CA THR A 323 23.23 16.71 7.04
C THR A 323 22.03 16.52 8.00
N GLY A 324 21.50 15.30 8.11
CA GLY A 324 20.42 15.00 9.05
C GLY A 324 20.83 15.23 10.50
N ILE A 325 21.97 14.65 10.90
CA ILE A 325 22.51 14.78 12.26
C ILE A 325 22.82 16.25 12.60
N SER A 326 23.43 17.00 11.66
CA SER A 326 23.81 18.41 11.88
C SER A 326 22.61 19.33 12.13
N LYS A 327 21.43 18.98 11.59
CA LYS A 327 20.17 19.72 11.76
C LYS A 327 19.33 19.28 12.96
N ALA A 328 19.51 18.04 13.41
CA ALA A 328 18.59 17.41 14.36
C ALA A 328 18.43 18.21 15.66
N GLY A 329 19.50 18.87 16.13
CA GLY A 329 19.46 19.71 17.33
C GLY A 329 18.54 20.92 17.18
N THR A 330 18.74 21.71 16.15
CA THR A 330 17.94 22.92 15.85
C THR A 330 16.51 22.52 15.41
N ALA A 331 16.36 21.41 14.70
CA ALA A 331 15.05 20.87 14.36
C ALA A 331 14.24 20.51 15.62
N ALA A 332 14.88 19.99 16.67
CA ALA A 332 14.21 19.71 17.94
C ALA A 332 13.69 20.99 18.60
N GLU A 333 14.44 22.09 18.55
CA GLU A 333 14.00 23.40 19.08
C GLU A 333 12.79 23.92 18.31
N PHE A 334 12.78 23.80 17.00
CA PHE A 334 11.64 24.18 16.16
C PHE A 334 10.41 23.30 16.46
N ILE A 335 10.59 21.97 16.60
CA ILE A 335 9.50 21.05 16.98
C ILE A 335 8.95 21.40 18.35
N ARG A 336 9.81 21.75 19.32
CA ARG A 336 9.39 22.19 20.65
C ARG A 336 8.50 23.44 20.58
N MET A 337 8.92 24.44 19.82
CA MET A 337 8.14 25.66 19.63
C MET A 337 6.73 25.37 19.09
N LEU A 338 6.62 24.46 18.11
CA LEU A 338 5.33 24.01 17.57
C LEU A 338 4.49 23.26 18.63
N ALA A 339 5.12 22.39 19.42
CA ALA A 339 4.42 21.64 20.47
C ALA A 339 3.92 22.53 21.59
N GLU A 340 4.68 23.55 21.98
CA GLU A 340 4.30 24.56 22.98
C GLU A 340 3.11 25.41 22.53
N SER A 341 2.84 25.52 21.22
CA SER A 341 1.59 26.14 20.71
C SER A 341 0.37 25.25 20.83
N GLY A 342 0.50 24.05 21.40
CA GLY A 342 -0.58 23.09 21.63
C GLY A 342 -0.80 22.10 20.50
N GLU A 343 0.07 22.07 19.49
CA GLU A 343 -0.04 21.14 18.37
C GLU A 343 0.58 19.78 18.69
N LYS A 344 -0.02 18.73 18.17
CA LYS A 344 0.62 17.41 18.05
C LYS A 344 1.36 17.32 16.72
N ILE A 345 2.55 16.75 16.72
CA ILE A 345 3.47 16.82 15.60
C ILE A 345 3.93 15.44 15.18
N LEU A 346 3.77 15.14 13.90
CA LEU A 346 4.42 13.99 13.25
C LEU A 346 5.79 14.41 12.74
N VAL A 347 6.82 13.67 13.12
CA VAL A 347 8.21 13.97 12.74
C VAL A 347 8.78 12.83 11.94
N PHE A 348 9.19 13.09 10.73
CA PHE A 348 9.85 12.14 9.86
C PHE A 348 11.36 12.37 9.79
N ALA A 349 12.12 11.30 9.98
CA ALA A 349 13.54 11.24 9.71
C ALA A 349 13.89 9.86 9.13
N TRP A 350 15.17 9.66 8.81
CA TRP A 350 15.67 8.42 8.23
C TRP A 350 16.72 7.74 9.12
N HIS A 351 17.76 8.47 9.51
CA HIS A 351 18.87 7.91 10.27
C HIS A 351 18.53 7.77 11.75
N ARG A 352 18.97 6.67 12.36
CA ARG A 352 18.72 6.37 13.78
C ARG A 352 19.30 7.43 14.72
N GLU A 353 20.45 7.97 14.38
CA GLU A 353 21.12 9.02 15.13
C GLU A 353 20.27 10.29 15.22
N CYS A 354 19.58 10.66 14.14
CA CYS A 354 18.63 11.78 14.16
C CYS A 354 17.54 11.56 15.19
N TYR A 355 16.91 10.37 15.20
CA TYR A 355 15.88 10.05 16.21
C TYR A 355 16.45 10.07 17.64
N THR A 356 17.68 9.61 17.84
CA THR A 356 18.33 9.64 19.16
C THR A 356 18.50 11.07 19.67
N ILE A 357 18.96 11.99 18.82
CA ILE A 357 19.12 13.40 19.17
C ILE A 357 17.75 14.06 19.43
N LEU A 358 16.81 13.87 18.52
CA LEU A 358 15.46 14.42 18.63
C LEU A 358 14.77 13.93 19.92
N ASN A 359 14.83 12.62 20.16
CA ASN A 359 14.21 12.01 21.36
C ASN A 359 14.85 12.51 22.66
N SER A 360 16.19 12.66 22.69
CA SER A 360 16.89 13.20 23.85
C SER A 360 16.49 14.63 24.16
N LYS A 361 16.37 15.48 23.12
CA LYS A 361 16.00 16.90 23.27
C LYS A 361 14.52 17.15 23.57
N LEU A 362 13.65 16.23 23.19
CA LEU A 362 12.18 16.37 23.29
C LEU A 362 11.54 15.40 24.30
N HIS A 363 12.33 14.79 25.17
CA HIS A 363 11.88 13.72 26.09
C HIS A 363 10.72 14.16 27.01
N ASP A 364 10.68 15.42 27.41
CA ASP A 364 9.63 16.04 28.23
C ASP A 364 8.27 16.15 27.52
N LEU A 365 8.26 16.18 26.17
CA LEU A 365 7.05 16.12 25.35
C LEU A 365 6.50 14.72 25.16
N LYS A 366 7.04 13.73 25.86
CA LYS A 366 6.65 12.31 25.81
C LYS A 366 6.59 11.75 24.40
N PRO A 367 7.67 11.87 23.61
CA PRO A 367 7.67 11.41 22.22
C PRO A 367 7.48 9.90 22.14
N VAL A 368 6.74 9.45 21.14
CA VAL A 368 6.53 8.02 20.85
C VAL A 368 7.14 7.63 19.51
N MET A 369 7.56 6.37 19.40
CA MET A 369 8.24 5.85 18.20
C MET A 369 7.30 4.98 17.39
N TYR A 370 7.30 5.20 16.07
CA TYR A 370 6.61 4.38 15.08
C TYR A 370 7.52 4.18 13.87
N THR A 371 8.62 3.48 14.07
CA THR A 371 9.66 3.28 13.05
C THR A 371 9.72 1.82 12.59
N GLY A 372 10.81 1.39 11.97
CA GLY A 372 11.06 -0.01 11.61
C GLY A 372 11.48 -0.90 12.79
N SER A 373 11.79 -0.32 13.94
CA SER A 373 12.39 -1.04 15.08
C SER A 373 11.35 -1.56 16.08
N GLU A 374 10.17 -0.98 16.14
CA GLU A 374 9.12 -1.32 17.09
C GLU A 374 8.31 -2.54 16.62
N THR A 375 7.96 -3.39 17.60
CA THR A 375 7.03 -4.49 17.40
C THR A 375 5.62 -3.98 17.06
N PRO A 376 4.76 -4.78 16.43
CA PRO A 376 3.37 -4.36 16.14
C PRO A 376 2.60 -3.88 17.39
N LYS A 377 2.83 -4.53 18.55
CA LYS A 377 2.20 -4.13 19.82
C LYS A 377 2.69 -2.77 20.31
N GLN A 378 3.98 -2.49 20.18
CA GLN A 378 4.57 -1.20 20.53
C GLN A 378 4.06 -0.10 19.59
N LYS A 379 3.98 -0.37 18.29
CA LYS A 379 3.42 0.56 17.30
C LYS A 379 1.98 0.94 17.60
N GLU A 380 1.15 -0.04 17.95
CA GLU A 380 -0.23 0.22 18.33
C GLU A 380 -0.33 1.05 19.62
N ALA A 381 0.50 0.74 20.63
CA ALA A 381 0.59 1.54 21.84
C ALA A 381 1.06 2.97 21.58
N SER A 382 2.05 3.17 20.70
CA SER A 382 2.53 4.49 20.27
C SER A 382 1.44 5.28 19.56
N LYS A 383 0.72 4.64 18.64
CA LYS A 383 -0.41 5.26 17.95
C LYS A 383 -1.49 5.71 18.93
N LYS A 384 -1.86 4.84 19.86
CA LYS A 384 -2.87 5.16 20.87
C LYS A 384 -2.42 6.29 21.79
N ALA A 385 -1.19 6.27 22.27
CA ALA A 385 -0.64 7.33 23.12
C ALA A 385 -0.59 8.70 22.38
N PHE A 386 -0.30 8.69 21.09
CA PHE A 386 -0.31 9.90 20.27
C PHE A 386 -1.74 10.38 19.95
N CYS A 387 -2.66 9.50 19.53
CA CYS A 387 -4.00 9.90 19.13
C CYS A 387 -4.90 10.26 20.32
N GLU A 388 -4.82 9.49 21.42
CA GLU A 388 -5.76 9.55 22.55
C GLU A 388 -5.12 10.02 23.86
N GLY A 389 -3.79 9.94 23.96
CA GLY A 389 -3.03 10.28 25.16
C GLY A 389 -2.28 11.61 25.07
N ASP A 390 -1.28 11.75 25.95
CA ASP A 390 -0.53 12.99 26.17
C ASP A 390 0.71 13.14 25.28
N ALA A 391 1.03 12.16 24.45
CA ALA A 391 2.19 12.24 23.57
C ALA A 391 1.98 13.37 22.54
N GLN A 392 2.86 14.37 22.57
CA GLN A 392 2.78 15.52 21.65
C GLN A 392 3.57 15.30 20.35
N VAL A 393 4.56 14.41 20.38
CA VAL A 393 5.44 14.15 19.25
C VAL A 393 5.43 12.66 18.92
N MET A 394 5.26 12.34 17.64
CA MET A 394 5.39 10.97 17.12
C MET A 394 6.47 10.93 16.05
N PHE A 395 7.54 10.18 16.32
CA PHE A 395 8.58 9.91 15.35
C PHE A 395 8.18 8.77 14.42
N MET A 396 8.20 9.00 13.12
CA MET A 396 7.87 8.01 12.11
C MET A 396 8.98 7.86 11.08
N SER A 397 9.25 6.63 10.66
CA SER A 397 10.07 6.44 9.46
C SER A 397 9.21 6.59 8.20
N LEU A 398 9.78 7.10 7.12
CA LEU A 398 9.09 7.31 5.85
C LEU A 398 8.41 6.05 5.30
N ARG A 399 8.96 4.86 5.59
CA ARG A 399 8.40 3.57 5.16
C ARG A 399 7.36 2.99 6.11
N SER A 400 7.34 3.40 7.37
CA SER A 400 6.45 2.80 8.37
C SER A 400 5.06 3.41 8.42
N GLY A 401 4.85 4.57 7.82
CA GLY A 401 3.59 5.32 7.85
C GLY A 401 2.60 4.95 6.75
N ALA A 402 3.00 4.10 5.80
CA ALA A 402 2.12 3.75 4.69
C ALA A 402 0.84 3.06 5.18
N GLY A 403 -0.31 3.60 4.76
CA GLY A 403 -1.64 3.05 5.08
C GLY A 403 -2.12 3.27 6.52
N LEU A 404 -1.37 3.95 7.39
CA LEU A 404 -1.79 4.21 8.77
C LEU A 404 -2.94 5.24 8.80
N ASP A 405 -4.07 4.84 9.37
CA ASP A 405 -5.27 5.67 9.49
C ASP A 405 -5.46 6.17 10.92
N GLY A 406 -6.17 7.30 11.08
CA GLY A 406 -6.55 7.88 12.37
C GLY A 406 -5.67 9.04 12.84
N LEU A 407 -4.44 9.17 12.34
CA LEU A 407 -3.53 10.26 12.72
C LEU A 407 -4.05 11.64 12.31
N GLN A 408 -4.80 11.73 11.22
CA GLN A 408 -5.40 12.96 10.70
C GLN A 408 -6.42 13.61 11.63
N TYR A 409 -6.92 12.88 12.61
CA TYR A 409 -7.82 13.42 13.63
C TYR A 409 -7.09 13.98 14.83
N ALA A 410 -5.83 13.59 15.00
CA ALA A 410 -5.01 14.01 16.13
C ALA A 410 -3.99 15.10 15.75
N CYS A 411 -3.57 15.16 14.49
CA CYS A 411 -2.46 16.00 14.06
C CYS A 411 -2.68 16.54 12.64
N SER A 412 -2.39 17.82 12.44
CA SER A 412 -2.36 18.51 11.14
C SER A 412 -0.96 18.94 10.72
N THR A 413 0.02 18.86 11.62
CA THR A 413 1.38 19.36 11.41
C THR A 413 2.38 18.22 11.27
N VAL A 414 3.13 18.26 10.17
CA VAL A 414 4.15 17.27 9.83
C VAL A 414 5.49 17.97 9.62
N VAL A 415 6.53 17.49 10.28
CA VAL A 415 7.90 18.01 10.14
C VAL A 415 8.80 16.93 9.51
N PHE A 416 9.39 17.22 8.38
CA PHE A 416 10.42 16.40 7.75
C PHE A 416 11.80 16.92 8.12
N VAL A 417 12.50 16.22 9.00
CA VAL A 417 13.89 16.53 9.35
C VAL A 417 14.85 15.99 8.29
N GLU A 418 14.51 14.85 7.72
CA GLU A 418 15.23 14.24 6.61
C GLU A 418 14.25 13.75 5.53
N TYR A 419 14.71 13.81 4.27
CA TYR A 419 14.03 13.17 3.14
C TYR A 419 14.81 11.93 2.69
N ASP A 420 14.12 10.93 2.15
CA ASP A 420 14.72 9.76 1.49
C ASP A 420 14.31 9.70 0.02
N TRP A 421 15.06 8.91 -0.74
CA TRP A 421 14.72 8.54 -2.11
C TRP A 421 13.61 7.46 -2.08
N ALA A 422 12.37 7.80 -1.88
CA ALA A 422 11.26 6.88 -1.94
C ALA A 422 10.45 7.06 -3.23
#